data_ead4c2e4765abab9f111e6b4198ab3b3
#
_entry.id   ead4c2e4765abab9f111e6b4198ab3b3
#
_cell.length_a   1.000
_cell.length_b   1.000
_cell.length_c   1.000
_cell.angle_alpha   90.00
_cell.angle_beta   90.00
_cell.angle_gamma   90.00
#
_symmetry.space_group_name_H-M   'P 1'
#
loop_
_entity.id
_entity.type
_entity.pdbx_description
1 polymer ?
#
loop_
_entity_poly.entity_id
_entity_poly.type
_entity_poly.pdbx_seq_one_letter_code
_entity_poly.pdbx_strand_id
1 'polypeptide(L)'
;MSNVVMPDRQTLALDVYGPVGRSPWLDVDWRRHQRWVEVAGRPVNVIDIGPGADAGASRGTIVWIHGLSGSWQNWLENLPVLAAAGWRCVALDLPGFGASPMPAERISITGYAAVVDELLRVLGVSRAVVVGNSMGGFVGAEIALRFPTWVDRLVLVSAAGLTIESQRNLYYVARATGRITAMSAGWLASKSDFLARRVRSRRTLLSIVAAHPSRLPAPLVSEQLKGSGKPGFVPAMDALTSYPIRDRLSRIEAPTLIVWGDKDPLVPVRDAWEFGKLIPNSRVVVYEDTGHVAMLERPEAFNALMAEFLED
;
A
#
# COMPACT_ATOMS: atom_id res chain seq x y z
N MET A 1 -16.33 -22.77 25.23
CA MET A 1 -15.47 -21.60 25.45
C MET A 1 -14.41 -21.67 24.38
N SER A 2 -14.56 -20.91 23.30
CA SER A 2 -13.56 -20.85 22.25
C SER A 2 -12.31 -20.14 22.80
N ASN A 3 -11.18 -20.83 22.82
CA ASN A 3 -9.88 -20.19 23.06
C ASN A 3 -9.67 -19.13 21.99
N VAL A 4 -9.92 -17.88 22.33
CA VAL A 4 -9.51 -16.73 21.50
C VAL A 4 -7.99 -16.72 21.56
N VAL A 5 -7.35 -17.23 20.53
CA VAL A 5 -5.89 -17.07 20.36
C VAL A 5 -5.66 -15.56 20.21
N MET A 6 -5.01 -14.98 21.22
CA MET A 6 -4.63 -13.55 21.13
C MET A 6 -3.62 -13.41 19.99
N PRO A 7 -3.80 -12.44 19.08
CA PRO A 7 -2.88 -12.25 17.98
C PRO A 7 -1.47 -11.99 18.52
N ASP A 8 -0.47 -12.57 17.86
CA ASP A 8 0.94 -12.27 18.16
C ASP A 8 1.18 -10.77 17.94
N ARG A 9 1.65 -10.09 18.98
CA ARG A 9 1.81 -8.63 19.03
C ARG A 9 3.23 -8.29 19.37
N GLN A 10 3.91 -7.60 18.44
CA GLN A 10 5.27 -7.18 18.61
C GLN A 10 5.42 -5.69 18.34
N THR A 11 6.23 -5.02 19.16
CA THR A 11 6.72 -3.67 18.90
C THR A 11 8.22 -3.75 18.75
N LEU A 12 8.75 -3.28 17.62
CA LEU A 12 10.16 -3.39 17.27
C LEU A 12 10.82 -2.02 17.26
N ALA A 13 11.81 -1.84 18.10
CA ALA A 13 12.77 -0.73 18.00
C ALA A 13 13.76 -1.06 16.90
N LEU A 14 13.87 -0.19 15.90
CA LEU A 14 14.72 -0.39 14.73
C LEU A 14 15.73 0.76 14.62
N ASP A 15 17.03 0.43 14.59
CA ASP A 15 18.11 1.42 14.52
C ASP A 15 18.19 2.12 13.16
N VAL A 16 17.82 1.41 12.09
CA VAL A 16 17.95 1.87 10.71
C VAL A 16 16.65 2.53 10.24
N TYR A 17 16.76 3.71 9.67
CA TYR A 17 15.64 4.44 9.05
C TYR A 17 15.98 4.83 7.61
N GLY A 18 15.09 4.49 6.68
CA GLY A 18 15.31 4.57 5.25
C GLY A 18 16.20 3.44 4.73
N PRO A 19 16.40 3.35 3.42
CA PRO A 19 17.21 2.29 2.81
C PRO A 19 18.70 2.41 3.17
N VAL A 20 19.34 1.25 3.33
CA VAL A 20 20.78 1.14 3.60
C VAL A 20 21.54 1.06 2.28
N GLY A 21 22.47 1.97 2.07
CA GLY A 21 23.26 2.00 0.85
C GLY A 21 22.48 2.43 -0.40
N ARG A 22 22.78 1.82 -1.53
CA ARG A 22 22.12 2.09 -2.80
C ARG A 22 20.92 1.17 -2.97
N SER A 23 19.73 1.76 -3.07
CA SER A 23 18.49 1.02 -3.24
C SER A 23 18.48 0.22 -4.56
N PRO A 24 18.14 -1.09 -4.53
CA PRO A 24 18.13 -1.96 -5.72
C PRO A 24 17.25 -1.45 -6.86
N TRP A 25 16.15 -0.77 -6.54
CA TRP A 25 15.21 -0.27 -7.56
C TRP A 25 15.81 0.77 -8.51
N LEU A 26 16.92 1.43 -8.13
CA LEU A 26 17.63 2.41 -8.96
C LEU A 26 18.30 1.78 -10.19
N ASP A 27 18.55 0.47 -10.15
CA ASP A 27 19.20 -0.29 -11.21
C ASP A 27 18.22 -1.10 -12.06
N VAL A 28 16.92 -1.03 -11.76
CA VAL A 28 15.85 -1.70 -12.51
C VAL A 28 15.40 -0.84 -13.70
N ASP A 29 15.41 -1.39 -14.90
CA ASP A 29 14.74 -0.79 -16.06
C ASP A 29 13.22 -1.05 -16.00
N TRP A 30 12.53 -0.20 -15.28
CA TRP A 30 11.09 -0.34 -15.03
C TRP A 30 10.24 -0.41 -16.29
N ARG A 31 10.70 0.15 -17.41
CA ARG A 31 9.99 0.13 -18.70
C ARG A 31 9.80 -1.30 -19.21
N ARG A 32 10.74 -2.19 -18.92
CA ARG A 32 10.65 -3.61 -19.29
C ARG A 32 9.60 -4.38 -18.51
N HIS A 33 9.23 -3.87 -17.35
CA HIS A 33 8.27 -4.50 -16.43
C HIS A 33 6.89 -3.83 -16.47
N GLN A 34 6.78 -2.67 -17.15
CA GLN A 34 5.51 -1.95 -17.27
C GLN A 34 4.63 -2.60 -18.33
N ARG A 35 3.38 -2.83 -17.94
CA ARG A 35 2.35 -3.42 -18.81
C ARG A 35 1.05 -2.63 -18.69
N TRP A 36 0.32 -2.58 -19.78
CA TRP A 36 -1.05 -2.12 -19.79
C TRP A 36 -1.96 -3.34 -19.91
N VAL A 37 -2.80 -3.56 -18.91
CA VAL A 37 -3.73 -4.68 -18.84
C VAL A 37 -5.14 -4.14 -18.95
N GLU A 38 -5.92 -4.66 -19.88
CA GLU A 38 -7.33 -4.28 -20.01
C GLU A 38 -8.15 -4.97 -18.93
N VAL A 39 -8.81 -4.18 -18.08
CA VAL A 39 -9.67 -4.62 -16.99
C VAL A 39 -11.01 -3.92 -17.12
N ALA A 40 -12.10 -4.68 -17.31
CA ALA A 40 -13.45 -4.14 -17.53
C ALA A 40 -13.52 -3.05 -18.62
N GLY A 41 -12.83 -3.29 -19.75
CA GLY A 41 -12.77 -2.37 -20.90
C GLY A 41 -11.96 -1.09 -20.67
N ARG A 42 -11.07 -1.08 -19.67
CA ARG A 42 -10.17 0.05 -19.35
C ARG A 42 -8.75 -0.40 -19.12
N PRO A 43 -7.75 0.33 -19.62
CA PRO A 43 -6.36 -0.01 -19.38
C PRO A 43 -5.97 0.33 -17.94
N VAL A 44 -5.34 -0.63 -17.26
CA VAL A 44 -4.71 -0.49 -15.95
C VAL A 44 -3.21 -0.59 -16.11
N ASN A 45 -2.49 0.39 -15.60
CA ASN A 45 -1.03 0.37 -15.57
C ASN A 45 -0.54 -0.58 -14.48
N VAL A 46 0.37 -1.47 -14.83
CA VAL A 46 0.90 -2.52 -13.96
C VAL A 46 2.39 -2.63 -14.12
N ILE A 47 3.11 -2.79 -13.03
CA ILE A 47 4.46 -3.33 -13.01
C ILE A 47 4.36 -4.82 -12.70
N ASP A 48 4.86 -5.65 -13.60
CA ASP A 48 4.88 -7.11 -13.50
C ASP A 48 6.34 -7.56 -13.55
N ILE A 49 6.97 -7.65 -12.39
CA ILE A 49 8.35 -8.07 -12.24
C ILE A 49 8.39 -9.48 -11.64
N GLY A 50 8.94 -10.40 -12.41
CA GLY A 50 9.11 -11.80 -12.01
C GLY A 50 10.46 -12.05 -11.38
N PRO A 51 10.67 -13.29 -10.90
CA PRO A 51 11.99 -13.74 -10.46
C PRO A 51 12.98 -13.63 -11.62
N GLY A 52 14.23 -13.28 -11.31
CA GLY A 52 15.32 -13.29 -12.29
C GLY A 52 15.50 -14.67 -12.92
N ALA A 53 16.18 -14.76 -14.06
CA ALA A 53 16.40 -16.02 -14.79
C ALA A 53 17.06 -17.11 -13.93
N ASP A 54 17.82 -16.72 -12.91
CA ASP A 54 18.55 -17.62 -12.01
C ASP A 54 17.74 -18.08 -10.79
N ALA A 55 16.53 -17.56 -10.59
CA ALA A 55 15.73 -17.81 -9.38
C ALA A 55 14.90 -19.12 -9.43
N GLY A 56 14.96 -19.86 -10.54
CA GLY A 56 14.16 -21.09 -10.72
C GLY A 56 12.66 -20.82 -10.95
N ALA A 57 11.80 -21.77 -10.56
CA ALA A 57 10.34 -21.60 -10.65
C ALA A 57 9.84 -20.54 -9.67
N SER A 58 8.86 -19.73 -10.09
CA SER A 58 8.24 -18.71 -9.20
C SER A 58 7.62 -19.37 -7.97
N ARG A 59 7.88 -18.77 -6.79
CA ARG A 59 7.29 -19.17 -5.49
C ARG A 59 5.79 -18.85 -5.40
N GLY A 60 5.29 -17.97 -6.26
CA GLY A 60 3.92 -17.48 -6.28
C GLY A 60 3.85 -16.03 -6.72
N THR A 61 2.66 -15.42 -6.58
CA THR A 61 2.42 -14.04 -6.97
C THR A 61 2.08 -13.19 -5.73
N ILE A 62 2.68 -12.00 -5.67
CA ILE A 62 2.32 -10.95 -4.70
C ILE A 62 1.70 -9.80 -5.47
N VAL A 63 0.48 -9.40 -5.13
CA VAL A 63 -0.16 -8.19 -5.66
C VAL A 63 -0.02 -7.04 -4.67
N TRP A 64 0.42 -5.88 -5.17
CA TRP A 64 0.76 -4.72 -4.37
C TRP A 64 -0.17 -3.56 -4.68
N ILE A 65 -0.90 -3.07 -3.67
CA ILE A 65 -1.97 -2.07 -3.80
C ILE A 65 -1.57 -0.82 -3.02
N HIS A 66 -1.39 0.29 -3.74
CA HIS A 66 -0.95 1.56 -3.16
C HIS A 66 -2.03 2.28 -2.34
N GLY A 67 -1.62 3.24 -1.53
CA GLY A 67 -2.48 4.12 -0.76
C GLY A 67 -3.11 5.27 -1.58
N LEU A 68 -3.95 6.05 -0.93
CA LEU A 68 -4.52 7.28 -1.49
C LEU A 68 -3.38 8.25 -1.89
N SER A 69 -3.48 8.87 -3.04
CA SER A 69 -2.40 9.70 -3.65
C SER A 69 -1.12 8.95 -4.01
N GLY A 70 -1.12 7.62 -3.91
CA GLY A 70 -0.01 6.77 -4.30
C GLY A 70 -0.09 6.32 -5.75
N SER A 71 0.83 5.44 -6.08
CA SER A 71 0.95 4.71 -7.33
C SER A 71 1.81 3.47 -7.06
N TRP A 72 2.07 2.63 -8.06
CA TRP A 72 2.93 1.47 -7.90
C TRP A 72 4.31 1.81 -7.27
N GLN A 73 4.78 3.06 -7.43
CA GLN A 73 6.04 3.54 -6.86
C GLN A 73 6.06 3.53 -5.31
N ASN A 74 4.92 3.36 -4.65
CA ASN A 74 4.92 3.14 -3.20
C ASN A 74 5.74 1.90 -2.78
N TRP A 75 6.01 1.00 -3.73
CA TRP A 75 6.64 -0.30 -3.48
C TRP A 75 8.05 -0.43 -4.05
N LEU A 76 8.69 0.68 -4.44
CA LEU A 76 10.02 0.68 -5.07
C LEU A 76 11.09 -0.05 -4.26
N GLU A 77 11.11 0.12 -2.94
CA GLU A 77 12.08 -0.53 -2.04
C GLU A 77 11.79 -2.02 -1.80
N ASN A 78 10.64 -2.52 -2.26
CA ASN A 78 10.16 -3.87 -1.95
C ASN A 78 10.14 -4.78 -3.18
N LEU A 79 9.65 -4.28 -4.33
CA LEU A 79 9.44 -5.07 -5.54
C LEU A 79 10.70 -5.82 -6.01
N PRO A 80 11.88 -5.17 -6.18
CA PRO A 80 13.05 -5.87 -6.67
C PRO A 80 13.60 -6.89 -5.67
N VAL A 81 13.44 -6.62 -4.37
CA VAL A 81 13.92 -7.51 -3.31
C VAL A 81 13.12 -8.81 -3.29
N LEU A 82 11.78 -8.70 -3.33
CA LEU A 82 10.90 -9.89 -3.33
C LEU A 82 10.97 -10.62 -4.68
N ALA A 83 11.15 -9.90 -5.79
CA ALA A 83 11.39 -10.53 -7.09
C ALA A 83 12.69 -11.34 -7.10
N ALA A 84 13.78 -10.80 -6.53
CA ALA A 84 15.06 -11.52 -6.37
C ALA A 84 14.91 -12.74 -5.44
N ALA A 85 14.00 -12.69 -4.47
CA ALA A 85 13.66 -13.82 -3.59
C ALA A 85 12.76 -14.87 -4.25
N GLY A 86 12.46 -14.75 -5.55
CA GLY A 86 11.72 -15.76 -6.33
C GLY A 86 10.22 -15.51 -6.46
N TRP A 87 9.70 -14.34 -6.07
CA TRP A 87 8.29 -14.00 -6.19
C TRP A 87 7.99 -13.22 -7.48
N ARG A 88 6.84 -13.49 -8.10
CA ARG A 88 6.29 -12.59 -9.11
C ARG A 88 5.58 -11.43 -8.39
N CYS A 89 6.04 -10.21 -8.59
CA CYS A 89 5.46 -9.02 -7.99
C CYS A 89 4.63 -8.25 -9.03
N VAL A 90 3.35 -8.08 -8.76
CA VAL A 90 2.40 -7.35 -9.61
C VAL A 90 1.94 -6.12 -8.83
N ALA A 91 2.46 -4.95 -9.17
CA ALA A 91 2.08 -3.68 -8.57
C ALA A 91 1.26 -2.87 -9.56
N LEU A 92 0.05 -2.45 -9.17
CA LEU A 92 -0.84 -1.72 -10.07
C LEU A 92 -1.00 -0.27 -9.66
N ASP A 93 -1.35 0.56 -10.64
CA ASP A 93 -1.99 1.85 -10.38
C ASP A 93 -3.50 1.65 -10.36
N LEU A 94 -4.15 1.87 -9.23
CA LEU A 94 -5.60 1.82 -9.15
C LEU A 94 -6.23 2.84 -10.11
N PRO A 95 -7.37 2.53 -10.76
CA PRO A 95 -8.06 3.46 -11.65
C PRO A 95 -8.26 4.85 -11.04
N GLY A 96 -7.81 5.89 -11.75
CA GLY A 96 -7.81 7.27 -11.29
C GLY A 96 -6.50 7.71 -10.61
N PHE A 97 -5.51 6.82 -10.48
CA PHE A 97 -4.20 7.09 -9.88
C PHE A 97 -3.04 6.68 -10.81
N GLY A 98 -1.83 7.15 -10.47
CA GLY A 98 -0.63 6.86 -11.23
C GLY A 98 -0.80 7.20 -12.72
N ALA A 99 -0.62 6.21 -13.58
CA ALA A 99 -0.86 6.31 -15.01
C ALA A 99 -2.23 5.74 -15.45
N SER A 100 -2.93 5.01 -14.58
CA SER A 100 -4.25 4.45 -14.89
C SER A 100 -5.31 5.54 -15.03
N PRO A 101 -6.13 5.52 -16.11
CA PRO A 101 -7.21 6.48 -16.30
C PRO A 101 -8.30 6.33 -15.23
N MET A 102 -9.20 7.31 -15.19
CA MET A 102 -10.41 7.21 -14.37
C MET A 102 -11.26 6.01 -14.79
N PRO A 103 -11.87 5.27 -13.86
CA PRO A 103 -12.82 4.22 -14.19
C PRO A 103 -14.09 4.81 -14.84
N ALA A 104 -14.84 3.98 -15.55
CA ALA A 104 -16.16 4.37 -16.03
C ALA A 104 -17.17 4.48 -14.88
N GLU A 105 -17.04 3.56 -13.94
CA GLU A 105 -17.89 3.47 -12.77
C GLU A 105 -17.45 4.44 -11.66
N ARG A 106 -18.36 4.73 -10.73
CA ARG A 106 -18.00 5.49 -9.54
C ARG A 106 -16.98 4.71 -8.71
N ILE A 107 -15.91 5.39 -8.31
CA ILE A 107 -14.89 4.81 -7.43
C ILE A 107 -15.54 4.36 -6.11
N SER A 108 -15.28 3.10 -5.74
CA SER A 108 -15.70 2.49 -4.48
C SER A 108 -14.66 1.45 -4.02
N ILE A 109 -14.64 1.12 -2.75
CA ILE A 109 -13.74 0.08 -2.21
C ILE A 109 -14.04 -1.28 -2.86
N THR A 110 -15.32 -1.60 -3.01
CA THR A 110 -15.76 -2.84 -3.68
C THR A 110 -15.43 -2.84 -5.16
N GLY A 111 -15.49 -1.69 -5.83
CA GLY A 111 -15.08 -1.54 -7.24
C GLY A 111 -13.58 -1.76 -7.42
N TYR A 112 -12.75 -1.20 -6.55
CA TYR A 112 -11.31 -1.47 -6.57
C TYR A 112 -10.98 -2.94 -6.30
N ALA A 113 -11.68 -3.58 -5.36
CA ALA A 113 -11.52 -5.01 -5.12
C ALA A 113 -11.85 -5.84 -6.37
N ALA A 114 -12.92 -5.48 -7.09
CA ALA A 114 -13.30 -6.14 -8.35
C ALA A 114 -12.28 -5.90 -9.47
N VAL A 115 -11.69 -4.71 -9.55
CA VAL A 115 -10.60 -4.40 -10.52
C VAL A 115 -9.39 -5.29 -10.26
N VAL A 116 -9.00 -5.50 -9.01
CA VAL A 116 -7.85 -6.37 -8.68
C VAL A 116 -8.17 -7.83 -8.99
N ASP A 117 -9.37 -8.31 -8.67
CA ASP A 117 -9.81 -9.66 -9.00
C ASP A 117 -9.74 -9.92 -10.50
N GLU A 118 -10.35 -9.04 -11.30
CA GLU A 118 -10.34 -9.14 -12.76
C GLU A 118 -8.90 -9.05 -13.33
N LEU A 119 -8.07 -8.14 -12.81
CA LEU A 119 -6.66 -8.01 -13.20
C LEU A 119 -5.93 -9.33 -13.03
N LEU A 120 -6.03 -9.95 -11.85
CA LEU A 120 -5.33 -11.20 -11.57
C LEU A 120 -5.85 -12.35 -12.45
N ARG A 121 -7.15 -12.37 -12.71
CA ARG A 121 -7.76 -13.34 -13.63
C ARG A 121 -7.22 -13.18 -15.07
N VAL A 122 -7.11 -11.94 -15.57
CA VAL A 122 -6.54 -11.64 -16.90
C VAL A 122 -5.04 -12.04 -16.95
N LEU A 123 -4.32 -11.86 -15.84
CA LEU A 123 -2.90 -12.25 -15.72
C LEU A 123 -2.68 -13.74 -15.48
N GLY A 124 -3.74 -14.56 -15.44
CA GLY A 124 -3.69 -15.99 -15.19
C GLY A 124 -3.24 -16.37 -13.78
N VAL A 125 -3.48 -15.50 -12.79
CA VAL A 125 -3.11 -15.70 -11.39
C VAL A 125 -4.29 -16.33 -10.65
N SER A 126 -4.13 -17.56 -10.18
CA SER A 126 -5.17 -18.30 -9.46
C SER A 126 -5.12 -18.09 -7.94
N ARG A 127 -3.94 -17.76 -7.39
CA ARG A 127 -3.72 -17.45 -5.96
C ARG A 127 -2.64 -16.38 -5.84
N ALA A 128 -2.82 -15.46 -4.89
CA ALA A 128 -1.85 -14.41 -4.64
C ALA A 128 -1.81 -14.01 -3.15
N VAL A 129 -0.63 -13.54 -2.73
CA VAL A 129 -0.48 -12.74 -1.53
C VAL A 129 -0.95 -11.31 -1.84
N VAL A 130 -1.83 -10.76 -1.02
CA VAL A 130 -2.33 -9.39 -1.19
C VAL A 130 -1.63 -8.47 -0.20
N VAL A 131 -0.93 -7.47 -0.71
CA VAL A 131 -0.23 -6.45 0.10
C VAL A 131 -0.82 -5.09 -0.20
N GLY A 132 -1.27 -4.38 0.82
CA GLY A 132 -1.85 -3.04 0.64
C GLY A 132 -1.45 -2.06 1.73
N ASN A 133 -1.15 -0.81 1.31
CA ASN A 133 -0.90 0.29 2.23
C ASN A 133 -2.09 1.24 2.29
N SER A 134 -2.49 1.66 3.49
CA SER A 134 -3.53 2.68 3.69
C SER A 134 -4.85 2.30 3.01
N MET A 135 -5.31 3.07 2.01
CA MET A 135 -6.44 2.72 1.15
C MET A 135 -6.25 1.34 0.49
N GLY A 136 -5.03 1.03 0.03
CA GLY A 136 -4.70 -0.28 -0.54
C GLY A 136 -4.88 -1.42 0.45
N GLY A 137 -4.57 -1.19 1.73
CA GLY A 137 -4.84 -2.14 2.81
C GLY A 137 -6.34 -2.36 3.02
N PHE A 138 -7.13 -1.29 2.95
CA PHE A 138 -8.59 -1.39 3.01
C PHE A 138 -9.15 -2.19 1.83
N VAL A 139 -8.67 -1.92 0.61
CA VAL A 139 -9.03 -2.69 -0.59
C VAL A 139 -8.59 -4.16 -0.42
N GLY A 140 -7.40 -4.41 0.10
CA GLY A 140 -6.90 -5.76 0.38
C GLY A 140 -7.79 -6.53 1.36
N ALA A 141 -8.23 -5.89 2.44
CA ALA A 141 -9.18 -6.49 3.39
C ALA A 141 -10.53 -6.80 2.72
N GLU A 142 -11.04 -5.92 1.85
CA GLU A 142 -12.27 -6.18 1.09
C GLU A 142 -12.08 -7.33 0.09
N ILE A 143 -10.92 -7.43 -0.54
CA ILE A 143 -10.57 -8.57 -1.42
C ILE A 143 -10.62 -9.87 -0.62
N ALA A 144 -9.99 -9.93 0.54
CA ALA A 144 -9.99 -11.13 1.38
C ALA A 144 -11.39 -11.55 1.82
N LEU A 145 -12.31 -10.59 2.00
CA LEU A 145 -13.71 -10.84 2.34
C LEU A 145 -14.55 -11.32 1.16
N ARG A 146 -14.31 -10.80 -0.04
CA ARG A 146 -15.14 -11.09 -1.23
C ARG A 146 -14.63 -12.26 -2.03
N PHE A 147 -13.33 -12.45 -2.07
CA PHE A 147 -12.66 -13.43 -2.93
C PHE A 147 -11.68 -14.32 -2.15
N PRO A 148 -12.11 -14.93 -1.03
CA PRO A 148 -11.22 -15.66 -0.13
C PRO A 148 -10.50 -16.85 -0.81
N THR A 149 -11.05 -17.39 -1.89
CA THR A 149 -10.53 -18.58 -2.55
C THR A 149 -9.17 -18.38 -3.21
N TRP A 150 -8.83 -17.14 -3.63
CA TRP A 150 -7.56 -16.88 -4.26
C TRP A 150 -6.57 -16.05 -3.40
N VAL A 151 -7.01 -15.55 -2.26
CA VAL A 151 -6.13 -14.87 -1.31
C VAL A 151 -5.36 -15.92 -0.51
N ASP A 152 -4.06 -16.00 -0.76
CA ASP A 152 -3.18 -16.92 -0.03
C ASP A 152 -2.82 -16.36 1.34
N ARG A 153 -2.39 -15.12 1.38
CA ARG A 153 -2.06 -14.35 2.59
C ARG A 153 -2.45 -12.88 2.39
N LEU A 154 -2.67 -12.18 3.48
CA LEU A 154 -2.98 -10.74 3.48
C LEU A 154 -1.94 -9.97 4.28
N VAL A 155 -1.46 -8.83 3.74
CA VAL A 155 -0.55 -7.91 4.44
C VAL A 155 -1.16 -6.52 4.45
N LEU A 156 -1.45 -6.02 5.63
CA LEU A 156 -2.07 -4.72 5.89
C LEU A 156 -1.02 -3.75 6.44
N VAL A 157 -0.61 -2.77 5.63
CA VAL A 157 0.37 -1.76 6.04
C VAL A 157 -0.35 -0.46 6.34
N SER A 158 -0.42 -0.05 7.60
CA SER A 158 -1.11 1.17 8.03
C SER A 158 -2.50 1.31 7.40
N ALA A 159 -3.28 0.22 7.39
CA ALA A 159 -4.52 0.10 6.63
C ALA A 159 -5.60 1.07 7.11
N ALA A 160 -6.28 1.74 6.18
CA ALA A 160 -7.46 2.53 6.47
C ALA A 160 -8.69 1.64 6.72
N GLY A 161 -9.80 2.23 7.18
CA GLY A 161 -11.09 1.57 7.29
C GLY A 161 -11.72 1.56 8.67
N LEU A 162 -10.96 1.80 9.76
CA LEU A 162 -11.49 1.85 11.13
C LEU A 162 -11.63 3.28 11.66
N THR A 163 -10.56 4.05 11.70
CA THR A 163 -10.57 5.41 12.27
C THR A 163 -11.33 6.43 11.42
N ILE A 164 -11.36 6.26 10.09
CA ILE A 164 -12.05 7.22 9.20
C ILE A 164 -13.54 7.29 9.51
N GLU A 165 -14.14 6.19 9.91
CA GLU A 165 -15.56 6.13 10.31
C GLU A 165 -15.84 7.02 11.54
N SER A 166 -14.91 7.09 12.49
CA SER A 166 -15.04 7.92 13.71
C SER A 166 -14.70 9.39 13.49
N GLN A 167 -13.98 9.75 12.42
CA GLN A 167 -13.49 11.10 12.13
C GLN A 167 -14.27 11.81 10.99
N ARG A 168 -15.48 11.38 10.67
CA ARG A 168 -16.30 11.90 9.56
C ARG A 168 -16.40 13.45 9.55
N ASN A 169 -16.44 14.10 10.69
CA ASN A 169 -16.56 15.57 10.75
C ASN A 169 -15.29 16.28 10.25
N LEU A 170 -14.09 15.79 10.63
CA LEU A 170 -12.83 16.33 10.15
C LEU A 170 -12.67 16.11 8.65
N TYR A 171 -13.19 15.00 8.15
CA TYR A 171 -13.22 14.66 6.75
C TYR A 171 -14.02 15.65 5.89
N TYR A 172 -15.20 16.11 6.33
CA TYR A 172 -15.99 17.08 5.57
C TYR A 172 -15.25 18.41 5.38
N VAL A 173 -14.46 18.83 6.38
CA VAL A 173 -13.60 20.02 6.26
C VAL A 173 -12.48 19.78 5.26
N ALA A 174 -11.79 18.63 5.31
CA ALA A 174 -10.75 18.25 4.36
C ALA A 174 -11.30 18.10 2.93
N ARG A 175 -12.53 17.65 2.76
CA ARG A 175 -13.21 17.57 1.47
C ARG A 175 -13.50 18.93 0.86
N ALA A 176 -13.94 19.90 1.66
CA ALA A 176 -14.21 21.26 1.19
C ALA A 176 -12.94 21.96 0.66
N THR A 177 -11.79 21.67 1.28
CA THR A 177 -10.48 22.21 0.88
C THR A 177 -9.75 21.31 -0.14
N GLY A 178 -10.12 20.04 -0.26
CA GLY A 178 -9.41 19.00 -1.01
C GLY A 178 -9.31 19.24 -2.53
N ARG A 179 -10.26 19.97 -3.14
CA ARG A 179 -10.15 20.35 -4.56
C ARG A 179 -8.99 21.32 -4.81
N ILE A 180 -8.78 22.29 -3.91
CA ILE A 180 -7.70 23.26 -4.01
C ILE A 180 -6.36 22.56 -3.75
N THR A 181 -6.33 21.65 -2.76
CA THR A 181 -5.14 20.86 -2.45
C THR A 181 -4.79 19.86 -3.56
N ALA A 182 -5.75 19.24 -4.23
CA ALA A 182 -5.49 18.33 -5.36
C ALA A 182 -4.90 19.07 -6.58
N MET A 183 -5.37 20.28 -6.89
CA MET A 183 -4.80 21.11 -7.97
C MET A 183 -3.38 21.57 -7.66
N SER A 184 -3.12 22.01 -6.41
CA SER A 184 -1.77 22.37 -5.97
C SER A 184 -0.82 21.15 -5.90
N ALA A 185 -1.33 19.97 -5.55
CA ALA A 185 -0.56 18.73 -5.53
C ALA A 185 -0.10 18.29 -6.92
N GLY A 186 -0.91 18.50 -7.98
CA GLY A 186 -0.50 18.26 -9.37
C GLY A 186 0.68 19.16 -9.80
N TRP A 187 0.64 20.42 -9.39
CA TRP A 187 1.77 21.34 -9.60
C TRP A 187 3.02 20.90 -8.82
N LEU A 188 2.85 20.47 -7.56
CA LEU A 188 3.94 19.94 -6.73
C LEU A 188 4.55 18.68 -7.35
N ALA A 189 3.74 17.78 -7.91
CA ALA A 189 4.21 16.59 -8.61
C ALA A 189 5.08 16.95 -9.83
N SER A 190 4.74 18.01 -10.57
CA SER A 190 5.56 18.50 -11.69
C SER A 190 6.92 19.06 -11.28
N LYS A 191 7.12 19.39 -10.01
CA LYS A 191 8.36 19.91 -9.42
C LYS A 191 9.01 18.90 -8.45
N SER A 192 8.62 17.64 -8.52
CA SER A 192 9.03 16.61 -7.56
C SER A 192 10.54 16.52 -7.36
N ASP A 193 11.34 16.50 -8.43
CA ASP A 193 12.80 16.40 -8.35
C ASP A 193 13.43 17.60 -7.64
N PHE A 194 12.96 18.81 -7.96
CA PHE A 194 13.44 20.04 -7.36
C PHE A 194 13.09 20.10 -5.85
N LEU A 195 11.87 19.69 -5.48
CA LEU A 195 11.39 19.70 -4.13
C LEU A 195 12.06 18.59 -3.28
N ALA A 196 12.23 17.41 -3.86
CA ALA A 196 12.85 16.27 -3.22
C ALA A 196 14.34 16.50 -2.86
N ARG A 197 15.07 17.28 -3.65
CA ARG A 197 16.47 17.64 -3.37
C ARG A 197 16.63 18.53 -2.13
N ARG A 198 15.58 19.22 -1.70
CA ARG A 198 15.63 20.17 -0.58
C ARG A 198 15.10 19.53 0.71
N VAL A 199 15.96 19.38 1.71
CA VAL A 199 15.63 18.77 3.00
C VAL A 199 14.41 19.42 3.66
N ARG A 200 14.32 20.76 3.63
CA ARG A 200 13.16 21.50 4.18
C ARG A 200 11.86 21.15 3.46
N SER A 201 11.90 21.06 2.12
CA SER A 201 10.71 20.68 1.33
C SER A 201 10.27 19.26 1.65
N ARG A 202 11.19 18.30 1.73
CA ARG A 202 10.87 16.91 2.15
C ARG A 202 10.18 16.89 3.50
N ARG A 203 10.77 17.58 4.48
CA ARG A 203 10.20 17.67 5.83
C ARG A 203 8.77 18.21 5.83
N THR A 204 8.49 19.26 5.05
CA THR A 204 7.15 19.88 5.03
C THR A 204 6.14 19.04 4.26
N LEU A 205 6.52 18.49 3.09
CA LEU A 205 5.59 17.79 2.20
C LEU A 205 5.25 16.38 2.64
N LEU A 206 6.20 15.67 3.27
CA LEU A 206 6.01 14.28 3.67
C LEU A 206 5.81 14.08 5.18
N SER A 207 5.80 15.15 6.00
CA SER A 207 5.55 15.03 7.44
C SER A 207 4.16 14.46 7.78
N ILE A 208 3.25 14.50 6.83
CA ILE A 208 1.92 13.90 6.94
C ILE A 208 1.94 12.37 6.75
N VAL A 209 2.99 11.80 6.15
CA VAL A 209 3.07 10.36 5.85
C VAL A 209 4.29 9.67 6.44
N ALA A 210 5.36 10.41 6.76
CA ALA A 210 6.60 9.82 7.28
C ALA A 210 7.03 10.51 8.58
N ALA A 211 7.59 9.76 9.52
CA ALA A 211 8.08 10.30 10.79
C ALA A 211 9.32 11.21 10.58
N HIS A 212 10.25 10.78 9.76
CA HIS A 212 11.48 11.53 9.47
C HIS A 212 11.73 11.71 7.96
N PRO A 213 10.91 12.51 7.24
CA PRO A 213 11.01 12.62 5.79
C PRO A 213 12.36 13.12 5.28
N SER A 214 13.08 13.89 6.11
CA SER A 214 14.41 14.42 5.78
C SER A 214 15.48 13.33 5.66
N ARG A 215 15.27 12.17 6.28
CA ARG A 215 16.19 11.01 6.26
C ARG A 215 15.99 10.12 5.03
N LEU A 216 14.83 10.24 4.35
CA LEU A 216 14.58 9.48 3.12
C LEU A 216 15.40 10.02 1.93
N PRO A 217 15.90 9.16 1.04
CA PRO A 217 16.66 9.58 -0.15
C PRO A 217 15.83 10.45 -1.09
N ALA A 218 16.46 11.49 -1.66
CA ALA A 218 15.78 12.40 -2.57
C ALA A 218 15.15 11.70 -3.80
N PRO A 219 15.79 10.72 -4.46
CA PRO A 219 15.17 9.98 -5.55
C PRO A 219 13.87 9.29 -5.14
N LEU A 220 13.86 8.61 -3.99
CA LEU A 220 12.68 7.94 -3.46
C LEU A 220 11.54 8.94 -3.21
N VAL A 221 11.85 10.04 -2.55
CA VAL A 221 10.87 11.12 -2.29
C VAL A 221 10.31 11.70 -3.58
N SER A 222 11.16 11.91 -4.60
CA SER A 222 10.70 12.40 -5.91
C SER A 222 9.67 11.45 -6.52
N GLU A 223 9.93 10.15 -6.51
CA GLU A 223 8.98 9.16 -7.04
C GLU A 223 7.65 9.16 -6.27
N GLN A 224 7.68 9.30 -4.94
CA GLN A 224 6.46 9.37 -4.13
C GLN A 224 5.62 10.62 -4.46
N LEU A 225 6.24 11.76 -4.69
CA LEU A 225 5.55 13.00 -5.03
C LEU A 225 4.85 12.96 -6.40
N LYS A 226 5.33 12.16 -7.36
CA LYS A 226 4.73 12.00 -8.69
C LYS A 226 3.32 11.39 -8.65
N GLY A 227 3.00 10.62 -7.61
CA GLY A 227 1.67 10.05 -7.39
C GLY A 227 0.59 11.08 -7.01
N SER A 228 0.99 12.29 -6.60
CA SER A 228 0.07 13.30 -6.10
C SER A 228 -0.76 13.98 -7.21
N GLY A 229 -1.92 14.54 -6.83
CA GLY A 229 -2.75 15.37 -7.70
C GLY A 229 -3.54 14.62 -8.78
N LYS A 230 -3.78 13.35 -8.59
CA LYS A 230 -4.55 12.51 -9.52
C LYS A 230 -6.06 12.69 -9.38
N PRO A 231 -6.83 12.55 -10.47
CA PRO A 231 -8.29 12.80 -10.48
C PRO A 231 -9.07 11.86 -9.57
N GLY A 232 -8.56 10.66 -9.29
CA GLY A 232 -9.18 9.68 -8.39
C GLY A 232 -9.18 10.08 -6.91
N PHE A 233 -8.40 11.10 -6.50
CA PHE A 233 -8.20 11.44 -5.09
C PHE A 233 -9.51 11.72 -4.35
N VAL A 234 -10.33 12.67 -4.84
CA VAL A 234 -11.57 13.07 -4.16
C VAL A 234 -12.60 11.93 -4.16
N PRO A 235 -12.90 11.27 -5.30
CA PRO A 235 -13.81 10.13 -5.31
C PRO A 235 -13.36 8.95 -4.42
N ALA A 236 -12.06 8.67 -4.37
CA ALA A 236 -11.53 7.59 -3.52
C ALA A 236 -11.60 7.94 -2.03
N MET A 237 -11.38 9.20 -1.67
CA MET A 237 -11.58 9.69 -0.31
C MET A 237 -13.05 9.54 0.11
N ASP A 238 -14.01 9.87 -0.77
CA ASP A 238 -15.44 9.64 -0.52
C ASP A 238 -15.74 8.15 -0.28
N ALA A 239 -15.14 7.27 -1.08
CA ALA A 239 -15.31 5.84 -0.95
C ALA A 239 -14.76 5.29 0.38
N LEU A 240 -13.57 5.76 0.79
CA LEU A 240 -12.93 5.39 2.06
C LEU A 240 -13.82 5.69 3.27
N THR A 241 -14.48 6.84 3.27
CA THR A 241 -15.22 7.34 4.44
C THR A 241 -16.67 6.84 4.51
N SER A 242 -17.18 6.30 3.41
CA SER A 242 -18.58 5.88 3.31
C SER A 242 -18.77 4.37 3.43
N TYR A 243 -17.68 3.57 3.45
CA TYR A 243 -17.77 2.12 3.39
C TYR A 243 -17.40 1.46 4.71
N PRO A 244 -18.36 0.84 5.45
CA PRO A 244 -18.08 0.15 6.70
C PRO A 244 -17.47 -1.23 6.44
N ILE A 245 -16.40 -1.57 7.20
CA ILE A 245 -15.76 -2.88 7.09
C ILE A 245 -15.66 -3.60 8.45
N ARG A 246 -15.68 -2.86 9.56
CA ARG A 246 -15.39 -3.35 10.92
C ARG A 246 -16.08 -4.68 11.25
N ASP A 247 -17.37 -4.75 11.07
CA ASP A 247 -18.19 -5.90 11.49
C ASP A 247 -17.98 -7.15 10.62
N ARG A 248 -17.22 -7.01 9.54
CA ARG A 248 -16.92 -8.10 8.60
C ARG A 248 -15.51 -8.65 8.72
N LEU A 249 -14.60 -7.93 9.39
CA LEU A 249 -13.18 -8.31 9.51
C LEU A 249 -12.99 -9.69 10.16
N SER A 250 -13.87 -10.10 11.04
CA SER A 250 -13.84 -11.44 11.67
C SER A 250 -14.06 -12.61 10.70
N ARG A 251 -14.46 -12.31 9.46
CA ARG A 251 -14.66 -13.29 8.38
C ARG A 251 -13.43 -13.45 7.47
N ILE A 252 -12.36 -12.71 7.72
CA ILE A 252 -11.10 -12.89 7.00
C ILE A 252 -10.42 -14.16 7.53
N GLU A 253 -10.29 -15.15 6.66
CA GLU A 253 -9.71 -16.47 6.99
C GLU A 253 -8.21 -16.54 6.66
N ALA A 254 -7.77 -15.74 5.66
CA ALA A 254 -6.39 -15.73 5.22
C ALA A 254 -5.43 -15.34 6.36
N PRO A 255 -4.29 -16.02 6.50
CA PRO A 255 -3.22 -15.57 7.39
C PRO A 255 -2.89 -14.10 7.10
N THR A 256 -2.91 -13.26 8.14
CA THR A 256 -2.82 -11.81 7.96
C THR A 256 -1.68 -11.22 8.77
N LEU A 257 -0.77 -10.52 8.10
CA LEU A 257 0.27 -9.70 8.70
C LEU A 257 -0.19 -8.24 8.72
N ILE A 258 -0.14 -7.61 9.90
CA ILE A 258 -0.52 -6.21 10.12
C ILE A 258 0.74 -5.46 10.53
N VAL A 259 1.18 -4.50 9.70
CA VAL A 259 2.40 -3.72 9.91
C VAL A 259 2.05 -2.25 10.08
N TRP A 260 2.61 -1.60 11.11
CA TRP A 260 2.31 -0.19 11.40
C TRP A 260 3.50 0.57 11.93
N GLY A 261 3.48 1.89 11.78
CA GLY A 261 4.37 2.80 12.50
C GLY A 261 3.68 3.40 13.74
N ASP A 262 4.38 3.51 14.86
CA ASP A 262 3.84 4.09 16.11
C ASP A 262 3.60 5.60 16.02
N LYS A 263 4.25 6.28 15.07
CA LYS A 263 4.13 7.72 14.78
C LYS A 263 3.26 8.02 13.55
N ASP A 264 2.41 7.07 13.12
CA ASP A 264 1.50 7.29 12.00
C ASP A 264 0.52 8.45 12.29
N PRO A 265 0.61 9.57 11.56
CA PRO A 265 -0.25 10.73 11.81
C PRO A 265 -1.59 10.64 11.09
N LEU A 266 -1.74 9.74 10.11
CA LEU A 266 -2.95 9.58 9.29
C LEU A 266 -3.88 8.53 9.85
N VAL A 267 -3.35 7.35 10.13
CA VAL A 267 -4.12 6.22 10.69
C VAL A 267 -3.46 5.80 12.00
N PRO A 268 -4.08 6.13 13.14
CA PRO A 268 -3.44 5.92 14.43
C PRO A 268 -3.14 4.46 14.71
N VAL A 269 -2.01 4.19 15.35
CA VAL A 269 -1.52 2.83 15.67
C VAL A 269 -2.51 1.97 16.46
N ARG A 270 -3.46 2.59 17.17
CA ARG A 270 -4.56 1.85 17.82
C ARG A 270 -5.38 1.02 16.83
N ASP A 271 -5.46 1.43 15.56
CA ASP A 271 -6.17 0.68 14.53
C ASP A 271 -5.44 -0.63 14.18
N ALA A 272 -4.10 -0.68 14.26
CA ALA A 272 -3.35 -1.92 14.13
C ALA A 272 -3.80 -2.96 15.17
N TRP A 273 -3.90 -2.52 16.42
CA TRP A 273 -4.36 -3.39 17.52
C TRP A 273 -5.81 -3.82 17.36
N GLU A 274 -6.63 -2.94 16.78
CA GLU A 274 -8.04 -3.24 16.54
C GLU A 274 -8.22 -4.21 15.37
N PHE A 275 -7.49 -4.04 14.26
CA PHE A 275 -7.43 -5.03 13.18
C PHE A 275 -6.98 -6.39 13.73
N GLY A 276 -5.94 -6.43 14.57
CA GLY A 276 -5.45 -7.66 15.19
C GLY A 276 -6.44 -8.35 16.12
N LYS A 277 -7.36 -7.60 16.75
CA LYS A 277 -8.45 -8.18 17.54
C LYS A 277 -9.56 -8.76 16.67
N LEU A 278 -9.83 -8.10 15.53
CA LEU A 278 -10.98 -8.42 14.68
C LEU A 278 -10.68 -9.52 13.66
N ILE A 279 -9.42 -9.64 13.20
CA ILE A 279 -9.00 -10.68 12.24
C ILE A 279 -8.43 -11.87 13.00
N PRO A 280 -9.08 -13.06 12.97
CA PRO A 280 -8.74 -14.19 13.84
C PRO A 280 -7.32 -14.74 13.65
N ASN A 281 -6.87 -14.85 12.39
CA ASN A 281 -5.55 -15.38 12.04
C ASN A 281 -4.61 -14.23 11.67
N SER A 282 -4.23 -13.42 12.66
CA SER A 282 -3.41 -12.23 12.41
C SER A 282 -2.23 -12.11 13.37
N ARG A 283 -1.13 -11.59 12.84
CA ARG A 283 0.08 -11.14 13.55
C ARG A 283 0.20 -9.63 13.40
N VAL A 284 0.46 -8.90 14.49
CA VAL A 284 0.62 -7.43 14.49
C VAL A 284 2.05 -7.07 14.83
N VAL A 285 2.68 -6.30 13.94
CA VAL A 285 4.04 -5.78 14.13
C VAL A 285 4.01 -4.25 14.02
N VAL A 286 4.44 -3.57 15.07
CA VAL A 286 4.55 -2.11 15.11
C VAL A 286 6.03 -1.71 15.12
N TYR A 287 6.42 -0.83 14.21
CA TYR A 287 7.75 -0.24 14.16
C TYR A 287 7.78 1.07 14.94
N GLU A 288 8.68 1.15 15.93
CA GLU A 288 8.92 2.39 16.68
C GLU A 288 9.52 3.47 15.78
N ASP A 289 9.23 4.73 16.11
CA ASP A 289 9.74 5.92 15.43
C ASP A 289 9.51 5.89 13.91
N THR A 290 8.34 5.40 13.50
CA THR A 290 7.97 5.14 12.11
C THR A 290 6.57 5.71 11.83
N GLY A 291 6.38 6.30 10.64
CA GLY A 291 5.12 6.91 10.22
C GLY A 291 4.22 5.96 9.43
N HIS A 292 3.46 6.53 8.49
CA HIS A 292 2.42 5.86 7.72
C HIS A 292 2.94 4.94 6.60
N VAL A 293 4.17 5.17 6.15
CA VAL A 293 4.77 4.43 5.02
C VAL A 293 5.90 3.53 5.50
N ALA A 294 5.59 2.65 6.45
CA ALA A 294 6.55 1.76 7.11
C ALA A 294 7.44 0.98 6.12
N MET A 295 6.90 0.58 4.96
CA MET A 295 7.61 -0.12 3.90
C MET A 295 8.67 0.73 3.19
N LEU A 296 8.61 2.06 3.32
CA LEU A 296 9.60 3.02 2.78
C LEU A 296 10.53 3.56 3.87
N GLU A 297 10.01 3.65 5.09
CA GLU A 297 10.76 4.18 6.24
C GLU A 297 11.68 3.15 6.86
N ARG A 298 11.31 1.86 6.77
CA ARG A 298 12.04 0.70 7.31
C ARG A 298 12.11 -0.43 6.29
N PRO A 299 12.62 -0.19 5.06
CA PRO A 299 12.47 -1.13 3.96
C PRO A 299 13.16 -2.47 4.22
N GLU A 300 14.34 -2.50 4.85
CA GLU A 300 15.04 -3.74 5.16
C GLU A 300 14.26 -4.58 6.17
N ALA A 301 13.78 -3.96 7.25
CA ALA A 301 12.99 -4.66 8.26
C ALA A 301 11.64 -5.14 7.69
N PHE A 302 11.00 -4.32 6.85
CA PHE A 302 9.76 -4.71 6.18
C PHE A 302 9.98 -5.89 5.22
N ASN A 303 11.02 -5.85 4.39
CA ASN A 303 11.32 -6.92 3.44
C ASN A 303 11.71 -8.23 4.16
N ALA A 304 12.46 -8.14 5.26
CA ALA A 304 12.79 -9.30 6.09
C ALA A 304 11.54 -9.92 6.73
N LEU A 305 10.67 -9.08 7.29
CA LEU A 305 9.39 -9.52 7.87
C LEU A 305 8.47 -10.14 6.82
N MET A 306 8.44 -9.57 5.60
CA MET A 306 7.72 -10.15 4.49
C MET A 306 8.27 -11.53 4.13
N ALA A 307 9.60 -11.67 4.01
CA ALA A 307 10.22 -12.96 3.68
C ALA A 307 9.88 -14.03 4.74
N GLU A 308 9.98 -13.70 6.03
CA GLU A 308 9.58 -14.57 7.12
C GLU A 308 8.11 -15.01 7.01
N PHE A 309 7.19 -14.04 6.89
CA PHE A 309 5.75 -14.31 6.81
C PHE A 309 5.34 -15.12 5.58
N LEU A 310 6.10 -15.06 4.49
CA LEU A 310 5.83 -15.80 3.27
C LEU A 310 6.37 -17.25 3.32
N GLU A 311 7.18 -17.60 4.32
CA GLU A 311 7.70 -18.96 4.54
C GLU A 311 6.85 -19.77 5.54
N ASP A 312 6.12 -19.10 6.43
CA ASP A 312 5.18 -19.72 7.37
C ASP A 312 3.97 -20.36 6.64
#